data_43cb989ef408c004325c778451a1029b
#
_entry.id   43cb989ef408c004325c778451a1029b
#
_cell.length_a   1.000
_cell.length_b   1.000
_cell.length_c   1.000
_cell.angle_alpha   90.00
_cell.angle_beta   90.00
_cell.angle_gamma   90.00
#
_symmetry.space_group_name_H-M   'P 1'
#
loop_
_entity.id
_entity.type
_entity.pdbx_description
1 polymer ?
#
loop_
_entity_poly.entity_id
_entity_poly.type
_entity_poly.pdbx_seq_one_letter_code
_entity_poly.pdbx_strand_id
1 'polypeptide(L)' 'MQRPIQITFKDIPPSEAVELHIREKAAKLETFYPHIIGCHVTVELPHKHNHQGKQHNVRIDIKVPGS' A
#
# COMPACT_ATOMS: atom_id res chain seq x y z
N MET A 1 -7.55 -6.01 -11.16
CA MET A 1 -7.23 -6.80 -9.99
C MET A 1 -8.37 -7.71 -9.65
N GLN A 2 -8.10 -8.96 -9.46
CA GLN A 2 -9.20 -9.88 -9.16
C GLN A 2 -9.67 -9.76 -7.74
N ARG A 3 -8.84 -9.36 -6.83
CA ARG A 3 -9.21 -9.18 -5.47
C ARG A 3 -9.10 -7.73 -5.10
N PRO A 4 -9.89 -7.27 -4.16
CA PRO A 4 -9.79 -5.85 -3.78
C PRO A 4 -8.45 -5.61 -3.09
N ILE A 5 -7.96 -4.40 -3.21
CA ILE A 5 -6.74 -4.04 -2.56
C ILE A 5 -6.93 -4.07 -1.06
N GLN A 6 -5.94 -4.55 -0.34
CA GLN A 6 -5.98 -4.59 1.10
C GLN A 6 -4.97 -3.61 1.65
N ILE A 7 -5.37 -2.82 2.61
CA ILE A 7 -4.48 -1.83 3.21
C ILE A 7 -4.46 -2.05 4.71
N THR A 8 -3.28 -2.22 5.27
CA THR A 8 -3.09 -2.43 6.69
C THR A 8 -2.30 -1.28 7.28
N PHE A 9 -2.80 -0.72 8.39
CA PHE A 9 -2.07 0.29 9.10
C PHE A 9 -1.53 -0.35 10.37
N LYS A 10 -0.20 -0.42 10.48
CA LYS A 10 0.42 -1.10 11.57
C LYS A 10 0.91 -0.11 12.56
N ASP A 11 0.44 -0.20 13.79
CA ASP A 11 0.87 0.69 14.87
C ASP A 11 0.58 2.16 14.62
N ILE A 12 -0.31 2.47 13.73
CA ILE A 12 -0.74 3.84 13.53
C ILE A 12 -2.22 3.83 13.23
N PRO A 13 -2.90 4.89 13.52
CA PRO A 13 -4.32 4.94 13.22
C PRO A 13 -4.57 5.02 11.73
N PRO A 14 -5.62 4.46 11.24
CA PRO A 14 -5.93 4.55 9.82
C PRO A 14 -6.16 5.99 9.38
N SER A 15 -5.75 6.30 8.20
CA SER A 15 -5.91 7.63 7.65
C SER A 15 -6.60 7.52 6.31
N GLU A 16 -7.74 8.20 6.17
CA GLU A 16 -8.45 8.15 4.91
C GLU A 16 -7.67 8.79 3.80
N ALA A 17 -6.94 9.84 4.10
CA ALA A 17 -6.16 10.51 3.08
C ALA A 17 -5.09 9.58 2.52
N VAL A 18 -4.41 8.85 3.40
CA VAL A 18 -3.39 7.93 2.98
C VAL A 18 -4.03 6.77 2.20
N GLU A 19 -5.15 6.30 2.67
CA GLU A 19 -5.82 5.21 2.02
C GLU A 19 -6.25 5.59 0.61
N LEU A 20 -6.79 6.78 0.44
CA LEU A 20 -7.17 7.24 -0.87
C LEU A 20 -5.99 7.34 -1.79
N HIS A 21 -4.90 7.86 -1.29
CA HIS A 21 -3.70 8.01 -2.08
C HIS A 21 -3.20 6.65 -2.54
N ILE A 22 -3.23 5.66 -1.66
CA ILE A 22 -2.78 4.33 -1.99
C ILE A 22 -3.70 3.71 -3.03
N ARG A 23 -5.00 3.92 -2.90
CA ARG A 23 -5.93 3.36 -3.87
C ARG A 23 -5.74 3.98 -5.24
N GLU A 24 -5.41 5.26 -5.29
CA GLU A 24 -5.16 5.90 -6.57
C GLU A 24 -3.91 5.34 -7.22
N LYS A 25 -2.88 5.13 -6.43
CA LYS A 25 -1.66 4.58 -6.99
C LYS A 25 -1.88 3.14 -7.45
N ALA A 26 -2.65 2.37 -6.71
CA ALA A 26 -2.93 1.00 -7.09
C ALA A 26 -3.73 0.96 -8.39
N ALA A 27 -4.63 1.90 -8.58
CA ALA A 27 -5.40 1.95 -9.82
C ALA A 27 -4.50 2.20 -11.00
N LYS A 28 -3.51 3.09 -10.83
CA LYS A 28 -2.57 3.33 -11.90
C LYS A 28 -1.75 2.10 -12.17
N LEU A 29 -1.32 1.42 -11.14
CA LEU A 29 -0.52 0.23 -11.31
C LEU A 29 -1.30 -0.82 -12.08
N GLU A 30 -2.59 -0.93 -11.80
CA GLU A 30 -3.40 -1.89 -12.50
C GLU A 30 -3.53 -1.55 -13.98
N THR A 31 -3.50 -0.29 -14.31
CA THR A 31 -3.53 0.12 -15.71
C THR A 31 -2.31 -0.40 -16.46
N PHE A 32 -1.15 -0.38 -15.82
CA PHE A 32 0.04 -0.88 -16.47
C PHE A 32 0.16 -2.38 -16.38
N TYR A 33 -0.39 -2.97 -15.36
CA TYR A 33 -0.27 -4.41 -15.16
C TYR A 33 -1.65 -5.00 -14.90
N PRO A 34 -2.41 -5.20 -15.95
CA PRO A 34 -3.81 -5.62 -15.78
C PRO A 34 -3.99 -7.03 -15.25
N HIS A 35 -2.90 -7.79 -15.16
CA HIS A 35 -3.03 -9.15 -14.69
C HIS A 35 -2.75 -9.31 -13.21
N ILE A 36 -2.73 -8.23 -12.46
CA ILE A 36 -2.49 -8.33 -11.03
C ILE A 36 -3.67 -9.05 -10.37
N ILE A 37 -3.36 -10.07 -9.59
CA ILE A 37 -4.39 -10.81 -8.89
C ILE A 37 -4.75 -10.12 -7.59
N GLY A 38 -3.78 -9.66 -6.86
CA GLY A 38 -4.04 -9.00 -5.59
C GLY A 38 -2.94 -8.05 -5.20
N CYS A 39 -3.24 -7.16 -4.29
CA CYS A 39 -2.28 -6.17 -3.81
C CYS A 39 -2.53 -5.93 -2.33
N HIS A 40 -1.49 -5.99 -1.53
CA HIS A 40 -1.59 -5.74 -0.10
C HIS A 40 -0.58 -4.66 0.25
N VAL A 41 -1.05 -3.57 0.82
CA VAL A 41 -0.21 -2.46 1.19
C VAL A 41 -0.18 -2.36 2.71
N THR A 42 1.00 -2.31 3.27
CA THR A 42 1.16 -2.16 4.71
C THR A 42 1.83 -0.82 4.97
N VAL A 43 1.19 -0.02 5.82
CA VAL A 43 1.71 1.29 6.17
C VAL A 43 2.10 1.28 7.62
N GLU A 44 3.31 1.66 7.94
CA GLU A 44 3.75 1.70 9.32
C GLU A 44 4.72 2.83 9.51
N LEU A 45 4.85 3.28 10.74
CA LEU A 45 5.82 4.30 11.04
C LEU A 45 7.13 3.64 11.40
N PRO A 46 8.22 4.25 11.01
CA PRO A 46 9.52 3.72 11.38
C PRO A 46 9.70 3.86 12.85
N HIS A 47 10.33 2.92 13.47
CA HIS A 47 10.48 3.01 14.79
C HIS A 47 11.43 3.90 15.16
N LYS A 48 12.42 4.04 14.94
CA LYS A 48 13.39 4.85 15.37
C LYS A 48 13.37 6.05 15.06
N HIS A 49 13.33 6.72 15.38
CA HIS A 49 13.38 7.88 15.24
C HIS A 49 13.53 8.64 14.40
N ASN A 50 13.50 9.07 14.08
CA ASN A 50 13.70 9.73 13.35
C ASN A 50 13.45 10.80 13.20
N HIS A 51 13.34 11.39 13.26
CA HIS A 51 13.36 12.49 13.37
C HIS A 51 12.99 13.32 12.41
N GLN A 52 13.15 13.49 11.65
CA GLN A 52 12.94 14.31 10.81
C GLN A 52 11.72 14.17 10.26
N GLY A 53 10.92 14.13 10.18
CA GLY A 53 9.79 14.17 9.56
C GLY A 53 8.96 13.13 9.68
N LYS A 54 7.82 13.06 9.30
CA LYS A 54 7.09 12.13 9.44
C LYS A 54 7.12 11.26 8.35
N GLN A 55 7.91 10.40 8.02
CA GLN A 55 7.95 9.54 6.97
C GLN A 55 7.31 8.26 7.32
N HIS A 56 6.46 7.65 6.47
CA HIS A 56 5.85 6.37 6.71
C HIS A 56 6.55 5.34 5.86
N ASN A 57 6.71 4.14 6.37
CA ASN A 57 7.20 3.04 5.58
C ASN A 57 6.02 2.38 4.91
N VAL A 58 6.09 2.23 3.63
CA VAL A 58 5.01 1.63 2.87
C VAL A 58 5.54 0.40 2.18
N ARG A 59 4.93 -0.74 2.48
CA ARG A 59 5.33 -1.98 1.86
C ARG A 59 4.22 -2.45 0.95
N ILE A 60 4.53 -2.77 -0.27
CA ILE A 60 3.55 -3.17 -1.24
C ILE A 60 3.87 -4.58 -1.70
N ASP A 61 2.92 -5.48 -1.51
CA ASP A 61 3.05 -6.86 -1.96
C ASP A 61 2.07 -7.08 -3.09
N ILE A 62 2.55 -7.48 -4.24
CA ILE A 62 1.72 -7.65 -5.41
C ILE A 62 1.76 -9.10 -5.82
N LYS A 63 0.58 -9.67 -6.10
CA LYS A 63 0.49 -11.03 -6.54
C LYS A 63 0.10 -11.07 -7.99
N VAL A 64 0.87 -11.76 -8.80
CA VAL A 64 0.60 -11.87 -10.22
C VAL A 64 0.55 -13.33 -10.60
N PRO A 65 -0.10 -13.65 -11.72
CA PRO A 65 -0.20 -15.05 -12.13
C PRO A 65 1.14 -15.60 -12.55
N GLY A 66 1.34 -16.86 -12.31
CA GLY A 66 2.53 -17.49 -12.80
C GLY A 66 3.77 -17.32 -11.97
N SER A 67 3.66 -16.71 -10.82
CA SER A 67 4.87 -16.54 -10.02
C SER A 67 4.74 -17.14 -8.65
#